data_1ebd51e339128364963c5ce96d0af369
#
_entry.id   1ebd51e339128364963c5ce96d0af369
#
_cell.length_a   1.000
_cell.length_b   1.000
_cell.length_c   1.000
_cell.angle_alpha   90.00
_cell.angle_beta   90.00
_cell.angle_gamma   90.00
#
_symmetry.space_group_name_H-M   'P 1'
#
loop_
_entity.id
_entity.type
_entity.pdbx_description
1 polymer ?
#
loop_
_entity_poly.entity_id
_entity_poly.type
_entity_poly.pdbx_seq_one_letter_code
_entity_poly.pdbx_strand_id
1 'polypeptide(L)' 'MKTPIHPLVAEMASKLDPALQEEFQERAAIMEFEGGMLRDHAECLALLDVLSRHPDAQLAKT' A
#
# COMPACT_ATOMS: atom_id res chain seq x y z
N MET A 1 -5.71 -3.65 -11.89
CA MET A 1 -4.96 -3.09 -10.77
C MET A 1 -3.52 -3.57 -10.84
N LYS A 2 -2.58 -2.68 -10.64
CA LYS A 2 -1.18 -3.05 -10.74
C LYS A 2 -0.73 -3.83 -9.52
N THR A 3 0.10 -4.83 -9.75
CA THR A 3 0.74 -5.55 -8.67
C THR A 3 1.90 -4.70 -8.14
N PRO A 4 2.05 -4.56 -6.82
CA PRO A 4 3.21 -3.85 -6.27
C PRO A 4 4.52 -4.49 -6.73
N ILE A 5 5.54 -3.66 -6.85
CA ILE A 5 6.84 -4.11 -7.33
C ILE A 5 7.54 -4.99 -6.31
N HIS A 6 7.50 -4.59 -5.05
CA HIS A 6 8.18 -5.34 -4.01
C HIS A 6 7.34 -6.55 -3.59
N PRO A 7 7.88 -7.76 -3.65
CA PRO A 7 7.08 -8.96 -3.34
C PRO A 7 6.45 -8.95 -1.96
N LEU A 8 7.17 -8.44 -0.97
CA LEU A 8 6.66 -8.39 0.39
C LEU A 8 5.49 -7.43 0.50
N VAL A 9 5.60 -6.28 -0.16
CA VAL A 9 4.52 -5.31 -0.18
C VAL A 9 3.30 -5.88 -0.91
N ALA A 10 3.55 -6.59 -2.00
CA ALA A 10 2.46 -7.23 -2.75
C ALA A 10 1.71 -8.23 -1.88
N GLU A 11 2.45 -9.02 -1.14
CA GLU A 11 1.83 -10.01 -0.28
C GLU A 11 1.01 -9.35 0.83
N MET A 12 1.57 -8.36 1.48
CA MET A 12 0.88 -7.67 2.55
C MET A 12 -0.34 -6.91 2.04
N ALA A 13 -0.19 -6.25 0.91
CA ALA A 13 -1.29 -5.49 0.33
C ALA A 13 -2.45 -6.40 -0.08
N SER A 14 -2.15 -7.60 -0.54
CA SER A 14 -3.19 -8.53 -0.96
C SER A 14 -4.06 -8.99 0.21
N LYS A 15 -3.58 -8.83 1.43
CA LYS A 15 -4.31 -9.21 2.62
C LYS A 15 -5.13 -8.07 3.20
N LEU A 16 -5.05 -6.90 2.61
CA LEU A 16 -5.84 -5.77 3.07
C LEU A 16 -7.28 -5.91 2.59
N ASP A 17 -8.18 -5.35 3.37
CA ASP A 17 -9.56 -5.14 2.97
C ASP A 17 -9.61 -4.40 1.63
N PRO A 18 -10.56 -4.70 0.74
CA PRO A 18 -10.61 -4.02 -0.56
C PRO A 18 -10.59 -2.49 -0.48
N ALA A 19 -11.27 -1.92 0.51
CA ALA A 19 -11.26 -0.47 0.68
C ALA A 19 -9.85 0.04 1.01
N LEU A 20 -9.13 -0.70 1.83
CA LEU A 20 -7.77 -0.32 2.19
C LEU A 20 -6.79 -0.57 1.07
N GLN A 21 -7.03 -1.58 0.25
CA GLN A 21 -6.21 -1.80 -0.94
C GLN A 21 -6.32 -0.62 -1.89
N GLU A 22 -7.53 -0.12 -2.05
CA GLU A 22 -7.78 1.02 -2.92
C GLU A 22 -7.07 2.26 -2.37
N GLU A 23 -7.16 2.47 -1.08
CA GLU A 23 -6.49 3.60 -0.44
C GLU A 23 -4.97 3.49 -0.60
N PHE A 24 -4.44 2.28 -0.45
CA PHE A 24 -3.02 2.03 -0.64
C PHE A 24 -2.58 2.37 -2.06
N GLN A 25 -3.34 1.93 -3.06
CA GLN A 25 -3.00 2.21 -4.45
C GLN A 25 -3.02 3.71 -4.73
N GLU A 26 -4.00 4.40 -4.21
CA GLU A 26 -4.14 5.83 -4.40
C GLU A 26 -2.98 6.58 -3.76
N ARG A 27 -2.62 6.20 -2.55
CA ARG A 27 -1.50 6.83 -1.86
C ARG A 27 -0.18 6.59 -2.58
N ALA A 28 0.02 5.37 -3.04
CA ALA A 28 1.24 5.05 -3.78
C ALA A 28 1.33 5.89 -5.05
N ALA A 29 0.22 6.05 -5.75
CA ALA A 29 0.20 6.85 -6.97
C ALA A 29 0.53 8.32 -6.68
N ILE A 30 -0.04 8.87 -5.61
CA ILE A 30 0.24 10.25 -5.24
C ILE A 30 1.72 10.44 -4.91
N MET A 31 2.28 9.53 -4.14
CA MET A 31 3.69 9.63 -3.76
C MET A 31 4.59 9.50 -4.96
N GLU A 32 4.23 8.67 -5.91
CA GLU A 32 5.01 8.49 -7.12
C GLU A 32 4.94 9.72 -8.01
N PHE A 33 3.74 10.19 -8.29
CA PHE A 33 3.56 11.26 -9.28
C PHE A 33 3.81 12.65 -8.70
N GLU A 34 3.32 12.91 -7.51
CA GLU A 34 3.48 14.24 -6.92
C GLU A 34 4.75 14.35 -6.10
N GLY A 35 5.12 13.29 -5.42
CA GLY A 35 6.32 13.29 -4.60
C GLY A 35 7.59 12.95 -5.34
N GLY A 36 7.48 12.50 -6.59
CA GLY A 36 8.65 12.12 -7.36
C GLY A 36 9.35 10.88 -6.84
N MET A 37 8.68 10.07 -6.08
CA MET A 37 9.29 8.87 -5.51
C MET A 37 9.34 7.75 -6.52
N LEU A 38 10.35 6.90 -6.37
CA LEU A 38 10.36 5.64 -7.11
C LEU A 38 9.16 4.81 -6.69
N ARG A 39 8.60 4.06 -7.63
CA ARG A 39 7.41 3.28 -7.39
C ARG A 39 7.57 2.34 -6.19
N ASP A 40 8.70 1.70 -6.09
CA ASP A 40 9.00 0.78 -5.00
C ASP A 40 8.92 1.50 -3.64
N HIS A 41 9.56 2.66 -3.54
CA HIS A 41 9.53 3.47 -2.33
C HIS A 41 8.12 3.95 -2.01
N ALA A 42 7.43 4.41 -3.05
CA ALA A 42 6.08 4.93 -2.88
C ALA A 42 5.16 3.86 -2.33
N GLU A 43 5.29 2.66 -2.82
CA GLU A 43 4.44 1.56 -2.36
C GLU A 43 4.74 1.16 -0.92
N CYS A 44 6.01 1.14 -0.55
CA CYS A 44 6.37 0.82 0.83
C CYS A 44 5.82 1.88 1.80
N LEU A 45 6.01 3.14 1.47
CA LEU A 45 5.53 4.21 2.34
C LEU A 45 4.01 4.30 2.36
N ALA A 46 3.38 4.03 1.22
CA ALA A 46 1.92 4.02 1.17
C ALA A 46 1.34 2.93 2.05
N LEU A 47 1.96 1.76 2.05
CA LEU A 47 1.50 0.68 2.90
C LEU A 47 1.63 1.06 4.38
N LEU A 48 2.77 1.63 4.76
CA LEU A 48 2.96 2.07 6.15
C LEU A 48 1.95 3.15 6.52
N ASP A 49 1.68 4.07 5.60
CA ASP A 49 0.73 5.14 5.85
C ASP A 49 -0.68 4.60 6.08
N VAL A 50 -1.11 3.67 5.25
CA VAL A 50 -2.42 3.06 5.40
C VAL A 50 -2.54 2.33 6.73
N LEU A 51 -1.54 1.54 7.08
CA LEU A 51 -1.56 0.79 8.33
C LEU A 51 -1.54 1.72 9.54
N SER A 52 -0.82 2.83 9.43
CA SER A 52 -0.74 3.79 10.52
C SER A 52 -2.05 4.54 10.73
N ARG A 53 -2.78 4.81 9.65
CA ARG A 53 -4.06 5.50 9.74
C ARG A 53 -5.19 4.60 10.20
N HIS A 54 -5.01 3.31 10.07
CA HIS A 54 -6.03 2.34 10.44
C HIS A 54 -5.43 1.34 11.41
N PRO A 55 -5.18 1.78 12.66
CA PRO A 55 -4.51 0.90 13.62
C PRO A 55 -5.30 -0.38 13.90
N ASP A 56 -6.60 -0.36 13.63
CA ASP A 56 -7.43 -1.55 13.77
C ASP A 56 -7.45 -2.40 12.51
N ALA A 57 -6.86 -1.92 11.43
CA ALA A 57 -6.80 -2.70 10.21
C ALA A 57 -5.94 -3.91 10.46
N GLN A 58 -6.42 -5.04 10.01
CA GLN A 58 -5.68 -6.26 10.19
C GLN A 58 -5.47 -6.91 8.86
N LEU A 59 -4.26 -7.39 8.67
CA LEU A 59 -3.99 -8.24 7.55
C LEU A 59 -4.73 -9.55 7.80
N ALA A 60 -5.11 -10.21 6.74
CA ALA A 60 -5.83 -11.46 6.87
C ALA A 60 -5.04 -12.40 7.76
N LYS A 61 -5.70 -12.92 8.75
CA LYS A 61 -5.05 -13.85 9.64
C LYS A 61 -4.96 -15.19 8.99
N THR A 62 -3.90 -15.84 9.27
CA THR A 62 -3.69 -17.18 8.80
C THR A 62 -3.91 -18.15 9.91
#